data_edd9934bf78d662ab9f14e1abf571c88
#
_entry.id   edd9934bf78d662ab9f14e1abf571c88
#
_cell.length_a   1.000
_cell.length_b   1.000
_cell.length_c   1.000
_cell.angle_alpha   90.00
_cell.angle_beta   90.00
_cell.angle_gamma   90.00
#
_symmetry.space_group_name_H-M   'P 1'
#
loop_
_entity.id
_entity.type
_entity.pdbx_description
1 polymer ?
#
loop_
_entity_poly.entity_id
_entity_poly.type
_entity_poly.pdbx_seq_one_letter_code
_entity_poly.pdbx_strand_id
1 'polypeptide(L)'
;MASDYTKGLSMKAAKLVFENLPSSYENGANDPHAREEMHNASCMAGMAFANAFLGLNHSMAHKLGAFHHLPHGIANAVILTRVMRYNAAEAPVKMGTFSQYPYPNALAAYAEMARYCGVEGKDDREVFENFCAKLEELKATIGIKGTIADYGVDEAYFLESLDEMVEQAFNDQCTGANPRYPLMSEIKELYLDAYYGREPQDYACLLYTSPSPRDR
;
A
#
# COMPACT_ATOMS: atom_id res chain seq x y z
N MET A 1 0.58 -2.72 15.90
CA MET A 1 1.79 -3.41 16.43
C MET A 1 3.08 -2.63 16.14
N ALA A 2 2.98 -1.44 15.53
CA ALA A 2 4.12 -0.57 15.36
C ALA A 2 4.68 -0.12 16.73
N SER A 3 6.01 -0.07 16.83
CA SER A 3 6.75 0.42 17.99
C SER A 3 7.77 1.46 17.51
N ASP A 4 8.35 2.22 18.42
CA ASP A 4 9.41 3.19 18.06
C ASP A 4 10.59 2.51 17.36
N TYR A 5 10.89 1.26 17.73
CA TYR A 5 11.92 0.45 17.07
C TYR A 5 11.55 0.17 15.61
N THR A 6 10.36 -0.36 15.34
CA THR A 6 9.92 -0.69 13.97
C THR A 6 9.70 0.56 13.13
N LYS A 7 9.22 1.65 13.77
CA LYS A 7 9.05 2.96 13.14
C LYS A 7 10.40 3.54 12.70
N GLY A 8 11.40 3.52 13.57
CA GLY A 8 12.75 3.99 13.23
C GLY A 8 13.35 3.22 12.05
N LEU A 9 13.22 1.89 12.03
CA LEU A 9 13.69 1.06 10.93
C LEU A 9 12.96 1.35 9.62
N SER A 10 11.62 1.42 9.65
CA SER A 10 10.82 1.66 8.44
C SER A 10 11.06 3.05 7.85
N MET A 11 11.16 4.08 8.68
CA MET A 11 11.46 5.45 8.25
C MET A 11 12.83 5.54 7.59
N LYS A 12 13.86 4.96 8.22
CA LYS A 12 15.21 4.95 7.64
C LYS A 12 15.24 4.16 6.33
N ALA A 13 14.60 2.99 6.29
CA ALA A 13 14.50 2.18 5.06
C ALA A 13 13.83 2.95 3.92
N ALA A 14 12.68 3.61 4.18
CA ALA A 14 11.99 4.41 3.18
C ALA A 14 12.87 5.54 2.63
N LYS A 15 13.57 6.27 3.50
CA LYS A 15 14.49 7.33 3.08
C LYS A 15 15.61 6.80 2.17
N LEU A 16 16.24 5.70 2.55
CA LEU A 16 17.30 5.08 1.74
C LEU A 16 16.78 4.62 0.38
N VAL A 17 15.57 4.11 0.31
CA VAL A 17 14.92 3.75 -0.96
C VAL A 17 14.76 4.98 -1.87
N PHE A 18 14.22 6.09 -1.35
CA PHE A 18 14.06 7.32 -2.13
C PHE A 18 15.38 7.91 -2.63
N GLU A 19 16.43 7.81 -1.81
CA GLU A 19 17.74 8.37 -2.13
C GLU A 19 18.53 7.51 -3.11
N ASN A 20 18.36 6.19 -3.13
CA ASN A 20 19.29 5.29 -3.80
C ASN A 20 18.66 4.37 -4.85
N LEU A 21 17.33 4.12 -4.81
CA LEU A 21 16.70 3.17 -5.74
C LEU A 21 16.85 3.56 -7.21
N PRO A 22 16.68 4.84 -7.62
CA PRO A 22 16.90 5.24 -9.02
C PRO A 22 18.31 4.91 -9.50
N SER A 23 19.34 5.32 -8.77
CA SER A 23 20.74 5.05 -9.15
C SER A 23 21.06 3.56 -9.13
N SER A 24 20.57 2.83 -8.12
CA SER A 24 20.75 1.39 -8.05
C SER A 24 20.09 0.65 -9.22
N TYR A 25 18.95 1.14 -9.69
CA TYR A 25 18.23 0.57 -10.83
C TYR A 25 18.93 0.86 -12.16
N GLU A 26 19.29 2.13 -12.40
CA GLU A 26 19.88 2.57 -13.68
C GLU A 26 21.36 2.18 -13.83
N ASN A 27 22.12 2.25 -12.73
CA ASN A 27 23.58 2.15 -12.76
C ASN A 27 24.18 1.24 -11.69
N GLY A 28 23.39 0.33 -11.13
CA GLY A 28 23.81 -0.51 -9.98
C GLY A 28 25.07 -1.35 -10.23
N ALA A 29 25.44 -1.63 -11.47
CA ALA A 29 26.71 -2.31 -11.79
C ALA A 29 27.93 -1.45 -11.46
N ASN A 30 27.81 -0.12 -11.53
CA ASN A 30 28.90 0.85 -11.37
C ASN A 30 28.70 1.76 -10.14
N ASP A 31 27.60 1.61 -9.41
CA ASP A 31 27.32 2.34 -8.16
C ASP A 31 27.20 1.36 -6.98
N PRO A 32 28.33 0.93 -6.41
CA PRO A 32 28.34 0.01 -5.29
C PRO A 32 27.72 0.63 -4.03
N HIS A 33 27.78 1.96 -3.89
CA HIS A 33 27.20 2.66 -2.73
C HIS A 33 25.66 2.58 -2.78
N ALA A 34 25.04 2.93 -3.90
CA ALA A 34 23.58 2.83 -4.03
C ALA A 34 23.09 1.39 -3.83
N ARG A 35 23.84 0.38 -4.32
CA ARG A 35 23.51 -1.03 -4.07
C ARG A 35 23.60 -1.42 -2.61
N GLU A 36 24.64 -0.99 -1.91
CA GLU A 36 24.83 -1.25 -0.49
C GLU A 36 23.68 -0.62 0.33
N GLU A 37 23.33 0.65 0.03
CA GLU A 37 22.23 1.33 0.72
C GLU A 37 20.87 0.68 0.44
N MET A 38 20.62 0.18 -0.77
CA MET A 38 19.42 -0.59 -1.09
C MET A 38 19.39 -1.94 -0.35
N HIS A 39 20.54 -2.61 -0.19
CA HIS A 39 20.63 -3.81 0.64
C HIS A 39 20.32 -3.54 2.10
N ASN A 40 20.89 -2.47 2.66
CA ASN A 40 20.61 -2.00 4.02
C ASN A 40 19.12 -1.65 4.19
N ALA A 41 18.53 -0.93 3.24
CA ALA A 41 17.11 -0.58 3.26
C ALA A 41 16.21 -1.82 3.28
N SER A 42 16.50 -2.79 2.43
CA SER A 42 15.77 -4.07 2.38
C SER A 42 15.85 -4.83 3.70
N CYS A 43 17.04 -4.91 4.30
CA CYS A 43 17.24 -5.56 5.60
C CYS A 43 16.44 -4.86 6.71
N MET A 44 16.53 -3.52 6.79
CA MET A 44 15.78 -2.73 7.79
C MET A 44 14.27 -2.86 7.62
N ALA A 45 13.78 -2.82 6.37
CA ALA A 45 12.37 -3.05 6.08
C ALA A 45 11.92 -4.44 6.53
N GLY A 46 12.73 -5.47 6.25
CA GLY A 46 12.50 -6.85 6.70
C GLY A 46 12.38 -6.97 8.21
N MET A 47 13.33 -6.35 8.96
CA MET A 47 13.28 -6.31 10.42
C MET A 47 12.06 -5.55 10.95
N ALA A 48 11.67 -4.47 10.29
CA ALA A 48 10.50 -3.69 10.67
C ALA A 48 9.22 -4.52 10.55
N PHE A 49 8.94 -5.10 9.38
CA PHE A 49 7.70 -5.85 9.19
C PHE A 49 7.68 -7.20 9.91
N ALA A 50 8.82 -7.83 10.15
CA ALA A 50 8.89 -9.05 10.96
C ALA A 50 8.41 -8.82 12.40
N ASN A 51 8.53 -7.59 12.91
CA ASN A 51 8.10 -7.22 14.26
C ASN A 51 6.76 -6.45 14.29
N ALA A 52 6.43 -5.67 13.26
CA ALA A 52 5.19 -4.87 13.19
C ALA A 52 4.08 -5.55 12.40
N PHE A 53 4.38 -6.60 11.68
CA PHE A 53 3.53 -7.28 10.72
C PHE A 53 3.32 -6.47 9.41
N LEU A 54 2.58 -7.08 8.48
CA LEU A 54 2.18 -6.51 7.20
C LEU A 54 0.71 -6.08 7.24
N GLY A 55 0.16 -5.62 6.14
CA GLY A 55 -1.22 -5.14 6.06
C GLY A 55 -1.89 -5.54 4.75
N LEU A 56 -3.02 -4.90 4.49
CA LEU A 56 -3.89 -5.17 3.34
C LEU A 56 -3.15 -5.17 1.99
N ASN A 57 -2.15 -4.30 1.83
CA ASN A 57 -1.36 -4.25 0.60
C ASN A 57 -0.75 -5.62 0.26
N HIS A 58 -0.14 -6.27 1.23
CA HIS A 58 0.46 -7.59 1.03
C HIS A 58 -0.60 -8.68 0.84
N SER A 59 -1.71 -8.63 1.58
CA SER A 59 -2.81 -9.57 1.41
C SER A 59 -3.35 -9.57 -0.02
N MET A 60 -3.56 -8.39 -0.58
CA MET A 60 -3.99 -8.23 -1.97
C MET A 60 -2.92 -8.65 -2.97
N ALA A 61 -1.66 -8.25 -2.74
CA ALA A 61 -0.54 -8.60 -3.62
C ALA A 61 -0.29 -10.11 -3.69
N HIS A 62 -0.47 -10.84 -2.60
CA HIS A 62 -0.36 -12.32 -2.59
C HIS A 62 -1.33 -12.96 -3.59
N LYS A 63 -2.56 -12.44 -3.69
CA LYS A 63 -3.58 -13.00 -4.59
C LYS A 63 -3.30 -12.63 -6.05
N LEU A 64 -2.80 -11.41 -6.32
CA LEU A 64 -2.33 -11.06 -7.66
C LEU A 64 -1.19 -11.97 -8.13
N GLY A 65 -0.30 -12.35 -7.22
CA GLY A 65 0.74 -13.33 -7.52
C GLY A 65 0.20 -14.74 -7.77
N ALA A 66 -0.74 -15.19 -6.93
CA ALA A 66 -1.29 -16.53 -7.01
C ALA A 66 -2.19 -16.76 -8.24
N PHE A 67 -3.06 -15.82 -8.59
CA PHE A 67 -4.03 -15.94 -9.68
C PHE A 67 -3.49 -15.45 -11.02
N HIS A 68 -2.68 -14.39 -11.01
CA HIS A 68 -2.26 -13.71 -12.25
C HIS A 68 -0.73 -13.71 -12.46
N HIS A 69 0.01 -14.41 -11.62
CA HIS A 69 1.46 -14.59 -11.73
C HIS A 69 2.25 -13.27 -11.74
N LEU A 70 1.70 -12.18 -11.16
CA LEU A 70 2.46 -10.96 -11.00
C LEU A 70 3.60 -11.19 -9.99
N PRO A 71 4.84 -10.80 -10.32
CA PRO A 71 5.93 -10.82 -9.35
C PRO A 71 5.56 -10.04 -8.09
N HIS A 72 5.87 -10.58 -6.91
CA HIS A 72 5.45 -10.05 -5.61
C HIS A 72 5.74 -8.55 -5.43
N GLY A 73 6.94 -8.08 -5.80
CA GLY A 73 7.31 -6.67 -5.71
C GLY A 73 6.45 -5.77 -6.61
N ILE A 74 6.17 -6.22 -7.83
CA ILE A 74 5.31 -5.52 -8.79
C ILE A 74 3.87 -5.47 -8.27
N ALA A 75 3.32 -6.59 -7.82
CA ALA A 75 1.98 -6.65 -7.27
C ALA A 75 1.79 -5.68 -6.10
N ASN A 76 2.76 -5.63 -5.16
CA ASN A 76 2.74 -4.66 -4.08
C ASN A 76 2.84 -3.21 -4.58
N ALA A 77 3.72 -2.92 -5.52
CA ALA A 77 3.95 -1.55 -6.00
C ALA A 77 2.73 -0.96 -6.74
N VAL A 78 2.04 -1.78 -7.56
CA VAL A 78 0.88 -1.32 -8.34
C VAL A 78 -0.29 -0.88 -7.45
N ILE A 79 -0.52 -1.56 -6.33
CA ILE A 79 -1.64 -1.24 -5.44
C ILE A 79 -1.26 -0.30 -4.28
N LEU A 80 0.04 -0.01 -4.07
CA LEU A 80 0.57 0.64 -2.87
C LEU A 80 -0.14 1.94 -2.51
N THR A 81 -0.15 2.92 -3.39
CA THR A 81 -0.71 4.25 -3.11
C THR A 81 -2.23 4.24 -2.93
N ARG A 82 -2.92 3.31 -3.58
CA ARG A 82 -4.37 3.09 -3.40
C ARG A 82 -4.67 2.59 -2.00
N VAL A 83 -3.92 1.58 -1.53
CA VAL A 83 -4.07 1.07 -0.16
C VAL A 83 -3.63 2.10 0.88
N MET A 84 -2.59 2.90 0.61
CA MET A 84 -2.19 3.98 1.49
C MET A 84 -3.30 5.01 1.66
N ARG A 85 -3.95 5.46 0.56
CA ARG A 85 -5.10 6.38 0.60
C ARG A 85 -6.30 5.76 1.31
N TYR A 86 -6.57 4.48 1.08
CA TYR A 86 -7.58 3.73 1.81
C TYR A 86 -7.33 3.75 3.33
N ASN A 87 -6.10 3.51 3.76
CA ASN A 87 -5.73 3.52 5.17
C ASN A 87 -5.71 4.93 5.81
N ALA A 88 -5.46 5.96 5.01
CA ALA A 88 -5.39 7.36 5.44
C ALA A 88 -6.76 8.04 5.60
N ALA A 89 -7.86 7.29 5.52
CA ALA A 89 -9.21 7.82 5.75
C ALA A 89 -9.33 8.38 7.17
N GLU A 90 -9.92 9.58 7.29
CA GLU A 90 -10.07 10.27 8.58
C GLU A 90 -11.14 9.63 9.48
N ALA A 91 -12.17 9.04 8.87
CA ALA A 91 -13.25 8.36 9.56
C ALA A 91 -13.47 6.96 8.97
N PRO A 92 -12.57 5.99 9.20
CA PRO A 92 -12.76 4.64 8.71
C PRO A 92 -13.97 4.00 9.38
N VAL A 93 -14.68 3.17 8.61
CA VAL A 93 -15.87 2.45 9.10
C VAL A 93 -15.50 1.51 10.24
N LYS A 94 -14.35 0.91 10.17
CA LYS A 94 -13.85 -0.03 11.16
C LYS A 94 -12.34 0.15 11.34
N MET A 95 -11.91 0.19 12.59
CA MET A 95 -10.49 0.16 12.93
C MET A 95 -9.95 -1.26 12.84
N GLY A 96 -8.64 -1.41 12.76
CA GLY A 96 -7.98 -2.71 12.79
C GLY A 96 -8.26 -3.51 14.05
N THR A 97 -7.97 -4.80 14.02
CA THR A 97 -8.25 -5.76 15.09
C THR A 97 -7.56 -5.40 16.41
N PHE A 98 -6.41 -4.76 16.33
CA PHE A 98 -5.66 -4.33 17.51
C PHE A 98 -6.04 -2.89 17.86
N SER A 99 -6.89 -2.73 18.85
CA SER A 99 -7.39 -1.45 19.35
C SER A 99 -6.35 -0.65 20.17
N GLN A 100 -5.09 -0.68 19.78
CA GLN A 100 -4.03 0.11 20.43
C GLN A 100 -4.24 1.61 20.24
N TYR A 101 -4.99 1.99 19.22
CA TYR A 101 -5.26 3.37 18.87
C TYR A 101 -6.75 3.64 18.96
N PRO A 102 -7.18 4.55 19.83
CA PRO A 102 -8.60 4.90 20.00
C PRO A 102 -9.15 5.75 18.83
N TYR A 103 -8.30 6.16 17.89
CA TYR A 103 -8.63 6.99 16.74
C TYR A 103 -7.72 6.64 15.54
N PRO A 104 -8.15 6.95 14.30
CA PRO A 104 -7.34 6.78 13.10
C PRO A 104 -6.05 7.60 13.17
N ASN A 105 -4.90 6.97 12.95
CA ASN A 105 -3.59 7.64 12.97
C ASN A 105 -2.73 7.37 11.74
N ALA A 106 -3.24 6.61 10.77
CA ALA A 106 -2.46 6.25 9.59
C ALA A 106 -2.04 7.48 8.77
N LEU A 107 -2.92 8.46 8.60
CA LEU A 107 -2.60 9.72 7.91
C LEU A 107 -1.41 10.43 8.57
N ALA A 108 -1.45 10.63 9.88
CA ALA A 108 -0.37 11.30 10.61
C ALA A 108 0.96 10.52 10.53
N ALA A 109 0.90 9.19 10.61
CA ALA A 109 2.08 8.34 10.49
C ALA A 109 2.70 8.39 9.08
N TYR A 110 1.87 8.38 8.03
CA TYR A 110 2.35 8.58 6.65
C TYR A 110 2.93 9.98 6.45
N ALA A 111 2.30 11.03 6.97
CA ALA A 111 2.80 12.39 6.87
C ALA A 111 4.15 12.56 7.60
N GLU A 112 4.31 11.93 8.76
CA GLU A 112 5.58 11.93 9.47
C GLU A 112 6.70 11.23 8.67
N MET A 113 6.42 10.06 8.09
CA MET A 113 7.35 9.37 7.20
C MET A 113 7.70 10.22 5.97
N ALA A 114 6.70 10.86 5.37
CA ALA A 114 6.87 11.72 4.21
C ALA A 114 7.81 12.91 4.51
N ARG A 115 7.61 13.59 5.63
CA ARG A 115 8.49 14.68 6.08
C ARG A 115 9.92 14.19 6.31
N TYR A 116 10.08 13.00 6.90
CA TYR A 116 11.39 12.39 7.08
C TYR A 116 12.08 12.10 5.74
N CYS A 117 11.31 11.79 4.69
CA CYS A 117 11.79 11.63 3.32
C CYS A 117 11.92 12.96 2.54
N GLY A 118 11.77 14.12 3.22
CA GLY A 118 11.94 15.45 2.62
C GLY A 118 10.75 15.92 1.79
N VAL A 119 9.54 15.44 2.08
CA VAL A 119 8.31 15.90 1.46
C VAL A 119 7.68 16.99 2.31
N GLU A 120 7.31 18.11 1.69
CA GLU A 120 6.71 19.26 2.34
C GLU A 120 5.23 19.42 1.97
N GLY A 121 4.49 20.17 2.76
CA GLY A 121 3.08 20.53 2.57
C GLY A 121 2.57 21.32 3.78
N LYS A 122 1.44 21.99 3.64
CA LYS A 122 0.86 22.89 4.66
C LYS A 122 0.26 22.12 5.85
N ASP A 123 -0.23 20.93 5.59
CA ASP A 123 -0.87 20.05 6.58
C ASP A 123 -0.57 18.57 6.30
N ASP A 124 -1.00 17.66 7.17
CA ASP A 124 -0.73 16.23 7.02
C ASP A 124 -1.34 15.64 5.76
N ARG A 125 -2.51 16.13 5.32
CA ARG A 125 -3.18 15.65 4.10
C ARG A 125 -2.38 16.03 2.87
N GLU A 126 -1.96 17.28 2.74
CA GLU A 126 -1.16 17.72 1.60
C GLU A 126 0.21 17.05 1.57
N VAL A 127 0.88 16.90 2.71
CA VAL A 127 2.15 16.15 2.82
C VAL A 127 1.96 14.71 2.37
N PHE A 128 0.88 14.06 2.79
CA PHE A 128 0.56 12.69 2.40
C PHE A 128 0.30 12.54 0.89
N GLU A 129 -0.50 13.44 0.30
CA GLU A 129 -0.76 13.39 -1.15
C GLU A 129 0.50 13.68 -1.97
N ASN A 130 1.33 14.62 -1.54
CA ASN A 130 2.64 14.87 -2.14
C ASN A 130 3.57 13.65 -2.03
N PHE A 131 3.49 12.91 -0.93
CA PHE A 131 4.22 11.66 -0.75
C PHE A 131 3.74 10.56 -1.70
N CYS A 132 2.43 10.42 -1.87
CA CYS A 132 1.85 9.50 -2.85
C CYS A 132 2.31 9.86 -4.28
N ALA A 133 2.30 11.15 -4.64
CA ALA A 133 2.77 11.60 -5.94
C ALA A 133 4.26 11.28 -6.15
N LYS A 134 5.10 11.51 -5.14
CA LYS A 134 6.53 11.17 -5.18
C LYS A 134 6.77 9.66 -5.31
N LEU A 135 5.93 8.82 -4.68
CA LEU A 135 5.97 7.37 -4.86
C LEU A 135 5.60 6.95 -6.28
N GLU A 136 4.56 7.57 -6.88
CA GLU A 136 4.20 7.29 -8.28
C GLU A 136 5.32 7.72 -9.25
N GLU A 137 5.96 8.87 -9.02
CA GLU A 137 7.13 9.31 -9.80
C GLU A 137 8.29 8.32 -9.68
N LEU A 138 8.60 7.86 -8.46
CA LEU A 138 9.65 6.85 -8.23
C LEU A 138 9.33 5.54 -8.95
N LYS A 139 8.09 5.08 -8.90
CA LYS A 139 7.63 3.88 -9.61
C LYS A 139 7.81 4.04 -11.12
N ALA A 140 7.41 5.18 -11.68
CA ALA A 140 7.57 5.48 -13.10
C ALA A 140 9.05 5.48 -13.53
N THR A 141 9.94 6.06 -12.71
CA THR A 141 11.39 6.11 -12.97
C THR A 141 12.00 4.71 -13.10
N ILE A 142 11.53 3.74 -12.33
CA ILE A 142 12.03 2.36 -12.38
C ILE A 142 11.16 1.44 -13.26
N GLY A 143 10.28 2.00 -14.08
CA GLY A 143 9.49 1.26 -15.06
C GLY A 143 8.33 0.45 -14.50
N ILE A 144 7.87 0.73 -13.27
CA ILE A 144 6.64 0.14 -12.73
C ILE A 144 5.44 0.78 -13.43
N LYS A 145 4.58 -0.05 -14.01
CA LYS A 145 3.38 0.39 -14.73
C LYS A 145 2.26 0.79 -13.77
N GLY A 146 1.32 1.60 -14.26
CA GLY A 146 0.28 2.24 -13.42
C GLY A 146 -0.86 1.33 -12.99
N THR A 147 -1.15 0.27 -13.78
CA THR A 147 -2.32 -0.58 -13.57
C THR A 147 -1.98 -2.06 -13.63
N ILE A 148 -2.86 -2.90 -13.09
CA ILE A 148 -2.76 -4.36 -13.23
C ILE A 148 -2.92 -4.77 -14.71
N ALA A 149 -3.83 -4.12 -15.43
CA ALA A 149 -4.07 -4.39 -16.86
C ALA A 149 -2.81 -4.17 -17.72
N ASP A 150 -1.98 -3.17 -17.40
CA ASP A 150 -0.75 -2.87 -18.12
C ASP A 150 0.27 -4.04 -18.11
N TYR A 151 0.16 -4.95 -17.16
CA TYR A 151 0.98 -6.16 -17.06
C TYR A 151 0.42 -7.34 -17.88
N GLY A 152 -0.63 -7.11 -18.68
CA GLY A 152 -1.22 -8.13 -19.54
C GLY A 152 -2.12 -9.12 -18.83
N VAL A 153 -2.62 -8.75 -17.64
CA VAL A 153 -3.64 -9.54 -16.94
C VAL A 153 -4.93 -9.51 -17.73
N ASP A 154 -5.41 -10.67 -18.13
CA ASP A 154 -6.65 -10.81 -18.91
C ASP A 154 -7.87 -10.37 -18.11
N GLU A 155 -8.68 -9.48 -18.69
CA GLU A 155 -9.83 -8.86 -18.00
C GLU A 155 -10.90 -9.89 -17.63
N ALA A 156 -11.20 -10.83 -18.53
CA ALA A 156 -12.25 -11.80 -18.28
C ALA A 156 -11.88 -12.73 -17.12
N TYR A 157 -10.64 -13.21 -17.11
CA TYR A 157 -10.13 -14.04 -16.01
C TYR A 157 -9.97 -13.25 -14.71
N PHE A 158 -9.57 -11.96 -14.79
CA PHE A 158 -9.50 -11.11 -13.62
C PHE A 158 -10.88 -10.94 -12.96
N LEU A 159 -11.92 -10.65 -13.76
CA LEU A 159 -13.28 -10.49 -13.24
C LEU A 159 -13.86 -11.82 -12.74
N GLU A 160 -13.56 -12.95 -13.39
CA GLU A 160 -13.97 -14.29 -12.95
C GLU A 160 -13.36 -14.65 -11.59
N SER A 161 -12.08 -14.37 -11.39
CA SER A 161 -11.34 -14.70 -10.15
C SER A 161 -11.51 -13.66 -9.04
N LEU A 162 -12.08 -12.48 -9.32
CA LEU A 162 -12.08 -11.33 -8.42
C LEU A 162 -12.72 -11.63 -7.06
N ASP A 163 -13.88 -12.27 -7.03
CA ASP A 163 -14.59 -12.53 -5.76
C ASP A 163 -13.82 -13.53 -4.90
N GLU A 164 -13.17 -14.52 -5.48
CA GLU A 164 -12.30 -15.44 -4.76
C GLU A 164 -11.03 -14.75 -4.26
N MET A 165 -10.39 -13.90 -5.06
CA MET A 165 -9.25 -13.09 -4.62
C MET A 165 -9.61 -12.19 -3.44
N VAL A 166 -10.79 -11.58 -3.46
CA VAL A 166 -11.30 -10.72 -2.39
C VAL A 166 -11.47 -11.50 -1.10
N GLU A 167 -12.15 -12.66 -1.15
CA GLU A 167 -12.35 -13.52 0.01
C GLU A 167 -11.02 -14.00 0.59
N GLN A 168 -10.11 -14.47 -0.26
CA GLN A 168 -8.79 -14.92 0.17
C GLN A 168 -7.92 -13.77 0.72
N ALA A 169 -8.01 -12.55 0.17
CA ALA A 169 -7.30 -11.39 0.70
C ALA A 169 -7.89 -10.95 2.04
N PHE A 170 -9.21 -10.98 2.20
CA PHE A 170 -9.87 -10.68 3.47
C PHE A 170 -9.43 -11.65 4.58
N ASN A 171 -9.32 -12.93 4.28
CA ASN A 171 -8.92 -13.99 5.21
C ASN A 171 -7.39 -14.15 5.35
N ASP A 172 -6.60 -13.37 4.62
CA ASP A 172 -5.13 -13.44 4.70
C ASP A 172 -4.65 -12.94 6.07
N GLN A 173 -3.62 -13.60 6.61
CA GLN A 173 -3.06 -13.28 7.92
C GLN A 173 -2.61 -11.81 8.06
N CYS A 174 -2.20 -11.18 6.96
CA CYS A 174 -1.72 -9.79 6.97
C CYS A 174 -2.87 -8.79 7.12
N THR A 175 -4.08 -9.12 6.69
CA THR A 175 -5.24 -8.22 6.74
C THR A 175 -5.62 -7.83 8.17
N GLY A 176 -5.49 -8.75 9.12
CA GLY A 176 -5.79 -8.50 10.53
C GLY A 176 -4.91 -7.42 11.20
N ALA A 177 -3.73 -7.16 10.65
CA ALA A 177 -2.81 -6.13 11.17
C ALA A 177 -2.96 -4.77 10.46
N ASN A 178 -3.83 -4.66 9.45
CA ASN A 178 -4.06 -3.40 8.75
C ASN A 178 -4.68 -2.35 9.69
N PRO A 179 -4.25 -1.07 9.65
CA PRO A 179 -4.77 -0.05 10.57
C PRO A 179 -6.27 0.21 10.39
N ARG A 180 -6.79 0.10 9.17
CA ARG A 180 -8.22 0.11 8.86
C ARG A 180 -8.66 -1.31 8.55
N TYR A 181 -9.70 -1.81 9.25
CA TYR A 181 -10.26 -3.12 8.98
C TYR A 181 -11.11 -3.06 7.71
N PRO A 182 -10.76 -3.80 6.64
CA PRO A 182 -11.46 -3.70 5.38
C PRO A 182 -12.78 -4.48 5.39
N LEU A 183 -13.75 -3.99 4.59
CA LEU A 183 -14.87 -4.79 4.13
C LEU A 183 -14.50 -5.49 2.82
N MET A 184 -15.10 -6.64 2.53
CA MET A 184 -14.87 -7.36 1.27
C MET A 184 -15.21 -6.49 0.05
N SER A 185 -16.29 -5.69 0.14
CA SER A 185 -16.66 -4.74 -0.92
C SER A 185 -15.58 -3.68 -1.16
N GLU A 186 -14.91 -3.20 -0.11
CA GLU A 186 -13.83 -2.22 -0.24
C GLU A 186 -12.58 -2.84 -0.88
N ILE A 187 -12.24 -4.08 -0.53
CA ILE A 187 -11.15 -4.82 -1.18
C ILE A 187 -11.44 -5.01 -2.68
N LYS A 188 -12.70 -5.33 -3.02
CA LYS A 188 -13.14 -5.47 -4.41
C LYS A 188 -12.93 -4.19 -5.20
N GLU A 189 -13.37 -3.06 -4.67
CA GLU A 189 -13.17 -1.76 -5.31
C GLU A 189 -11.69 -1.40 -5.46
N LEU A 190 -10.87 -1.66 -4.45
CA LEU A 190 -9.42 -1.44 -4.55
C LEU A 190 -8.77 -2.25 -5.68
N TYR A 191 -9.19 -3.49 -5.88
CA TYR A 191 -8.74 -4.30 -7.02
C TYR A 191 -9.20 -3.73 -8.36
N LEU A 192 -10.47 -3.33 -8.48
CA LEU A 192 -11.03 -2.73 -9.68
C LEU A 192 -10.34 -1.39 -10.01
N ASP A 193 -10.11 -0.55 -9.01
CA ASP A 193 -9.40 0.71 -9.18
C ASP A 193 -7.94 0.48 -9.64
N ALA A 194 -7.29 -0.56 -9.09
CA ALA A 194 -5.93 -0.90 -9.50
C ALA A 194 -5.88 -1.53 -10.90
N TYR A 195 -6.91 -2.25 -11.31
CA TYR A 195 -7.00 -2.85 -12.65
C TYR A 195 -7.24 -1.79 -13.73
N TYR A 196 -8.23 -0.90 -13.51
CA TYR A 196 -8.67 0.09 -14.50
C TYR A 196 -7.97 1.45 -14.39
N GLY A 197 -7.09 1.66 -13.42
CA GLY A 197 -6.42 2.95 -13.21
C GLY A 197 -7.37 4.05 -12.72
N ARG A 198 -8.43 3.68 -12.01
CA ARG A 198 -9.36 4.66 -11.45
C ARG A 198 -8.72 5.41 -10.29
N GLU A 199 -9.09 6.70 -10.14
CA GLU A 199 -8.73 7.43 -8.94
C GLU A 199 -9.39 6.81 -7.71
N PRO A 200 -8.66 6.73 -6.58
CA PRO A 200 -9.22 6.18 -5.35
C PRO A 200 -10.49 6.94 -4.94
N GLN A 201 -11.57 6.22 -4.75
CA GLN A 201 -12.81 6.79 -4.26
C GLN A 201 -12.68 7.10 -2.76
N ASP A 202 -13.49 8.04 -2.26
CA ASP A 202 -13.66 8.21 -0.82
C ASP A 202 -14.50 7.03 -0.29
N TYR A 203 -13.81 5.97 0.10
CA TYR A 203 -14.44 4.73 0.61
C TYR A 203 -15.29 4.96 1.87
N ALA A 204 -15.22 6.13 2.51
CA ALA A 204 -16.12 6.50 3.60
C ALA A 204 -17.56 6.70 3.11
N CYS A 205 -17.76 7.07 1.84
CA CYS A 205 -19.10 7.29 1.25
C CYS A 205 -19.82 6.02 0.80
N LEU A 206 -19.13 4.91 0.54
CA LEU A 206 -19.75 3.70 -0.01
C LEU A 206 -20.78 3.03 0.93
N LEU A 207 -20.72 3.31 2.22
CA LEU A 207 -21.64 2.73 3.21
C LEU A 207 -23.00 3.42 3.28
N TYR A 208 -23.12 4.65 2.82
CA TYR A 208 -24.40 5.38 2.83
C TYR A 208 -25.27 5.12 1.60
N THR A 209 -24.75 4.45 0.59
CA THR A 209 -25.47 4.17 -0.67
C THR A 209 -25.99 2.74 -0.79
N SER A 210 -25.62 1.83 0.12
CA SER A 210 -26.19 0.48 0.15
C SER A 210 -27.42 0.45 1.05
N PRO A 211 -28.60 0.09 0.56
CA PRO A 211 -29.79 -0.03 1.39
C PRO A 211 -29.55 -1.09 2.48
N SER A 212 -29.90 -0.73 3.71
CA SER A 212 -29.83 -1.64 4.84
C SER A 212 -30.62 -2.91 4.57
N PRO A 213 -30.13 -4.11 4.96
CA PRO A 213 -30.93 -5.34 4.87
C PRO A 213 -32.28 -5.27 5.60
N ARG A 214 -32.53 -4.22 6.38
CA ARG A 214 -33.81 -3.98 7.09
C ARG A 214 -34.82 -3.21 6.26
N ASP A 215 -34.43 -2.71 5.09
CA ASP A 215 -35.32 -1.95 4.20
C ASP A 215 -35.85 -2.77 3.03
N ARG A 216 -35.85 -4.12 3.21
CA ARG A 216 -36.50 -5.10 2.30
C ARG A 216 -37.61 -5.84 3.00
#